data_967b98b01fcba940c89090dd20a9e478
#
_entry.id   967b98b01fcba940c89090dd20a9e478
#
_cell.length_a   1.000
_cell.length_b   1.000
_cell.length_c   1.000
_cell.angle_alpha   90.00
_cell.angle_beta   90.00
_cell.angle_gamma   90.00
#
_symmetry.space_group_name_H-M   'P 1'
#
loop_
_entity.id
_entity.type
_entity.pdbx_description
1 polymer ?
#
loop_
_entity_poly.entity_id
_entity_poly.type
_entity_poly.pdbx_seq_one_letter_code
_entity_poly.pdbx_strand_id
1 'polypeptide(L)'
;KTGSDLGTFRHDNALVVKIDVEDFDPLQSDLEYSIQSGSLPPGVSIDINSGELYGQLARQSAVEITYTFTVRANRVVATGLNVFTDQQFTMKVIGELDIGIEFTTPTTIGTLTADIPSLLSVEAVAEDTNRVLTYSVTSGSLPTGITLSKQGNFIGTIDPSDFTDSTRAFTFTVTVSDQYQSAATSKEFTLNVDIPYTQ
;
A
#
# COMPACT_ATOMS: atom_id res chain seq x y z
N LYS A 1 -4.96 23.45 -22.47
CA LYS A 1 -4.51 22.15 -23.01
C LYS A 1 -3.86 21.32 -21.90
N THR A 2 -4.35 20.11 -21.69
CA THR A 2 -3.82 19.18 -20.69
C THR A 2 -2.44 18.66 -21.11
N GLY A 3 -1.50 18.58 -20.16
CA GLY A 3 -0.19 17.97 -20.38
C GLY A 3 -0.29 16.45 -20.66
N SER A 4 0.73 15.88 -21.29
CA SER A 4 0.75 14.44 -21.64
C SER A 4 0.91 13.50 -20.43
N ASP A 5 1.48 13.97 -19.33
CA ASP A 5 1.54 13.24 -18.07
C ASP A 5 0.39 13.71 -17.18
N LEU A 6 -0.52 12.79 -16.85
CA LEU A 6 -1.69 13.07 -16.01
C LEU A 6 -1.38 12.90 -14.51
N GLY A 7 -0.19 12.42 -14.17
CA GLY A 7 0.26 12.24 -12.79
C GLY A 7 0.14 10.83 -12.25
N THR A 8 0.28 10.73 -10.93
CA THR A 8 0.32 9.48 -10.19
C THR A 8 -0.88 9.37 -9.26
N PHE A 9 -1.55 8.22 -9.29
CA PHE A 9 -2.77 7.93 -8.53
C PHE A 9 -2.61 6.62 -7.77
N ARG A 10 -3.36 6.45 -6.68
CA ARG A 10 -3.42 5.17 -5.95
C ARG A 10 -4.60 4.34 -6.44
N HIS A 11 -4.41 3.00 -6.49
CA HIS A 11 -5.50 2.05 -6.69
C HIS A 11 -6.58 2.24 -5.60
N ASP A 12 -7.77 1.72 -5.80
CA ASP A 12 -8.96 1.88 -4.95
C ASP A 12 -9.45 3.32 -4.74
N ASN A 13 -8.78 4.33 -5.32
CA ASN A 13 -9.22 5.72 -5.23
C ASN A 13 -10.17 6.09 -6.38
N ALA A 14 -11.12 6.96 -6.08
CA ALA A 14 -11.91 7.61 -7.11
C ALA A 14 -11.02 8.55 -7.93
N LEU A 15 -11.22 8.55 -9.24
CA LEU A 15 -10.50 9.37 -10.20
C LEU A 15 -11.47 10.31 -10.91
N VAL A 16 -11.07 11.58 -11.02
CA VAL A 16 -11.68 12.57 -11.91
C VAL A 16 -10.56 13.44 -12.48
N VAL A 17 -10.29 13.29 -13.78
CA VAL A 17 -9.26 14.06 -14.50
C VAL A 17 -9.85 14.53 -15.83
N LYS A 18 -9.83 15.83 -16.07
CA LYS A 18 -10.34 16.40 -17.33
C LYS A 18 -9.24 16.52 -18.38
N ILE A 19 -9.53 16.05 -19.57
CA ILE A 19 -8.71 16.27 -20.77
C ILE A 19 -9.21 17.53 -21.49
N ASP A 20 -8.40 18.59 -21.47
CA ASP A 20 -8.71 19.84 -22.15
C ASP A 20 -7.95 19.94 -23.48
N VAL A 21 -8.67 20.28 -24.52
CA VAL A 21 -8.15 20.57 -25.86
C VAL A 21 -8.24 22.07 -26.10
N GLU A 22 -7.20 22.67 -26.69
CA GLU A 22 -7.32 24.01 -27.25
C GLU A 22 -8.21 23.94 -28.48
N ASP A 23 -9.39 24.56 -28.40
CA ASP A 23 -10.31 24.67 -29.49
C ASP A 23 -10.36 26.13 -29.97
N PHE A 24 -9.98 26.33 -31.23
CA PHE A 24 -9.97 27.64 -31.88
C PHE A 24 -11.24 27.88 -32.72
N ASP A 25 -12.27 27.04 -32.53
CA ASP A 25 -13.53 27.23 -33.25
C ASP A 25 -14.38 28.32 -32.60
N PRO A 26 -14.61 29.47 -33.31
CA PRO A 26 -15.46 30.53 -32.81
C PRO A 26 -16.95 30.14 -32.74
N LEU A 27 -17.35 29.04 -33.38
CA LEU A 27 -18.71 28.54 -33.39
C LEU A 27 -19.02 27.54 -32.27
N GLN A 28 -18.00 27.18 -31.45
CA GLN A 28 -18.13 26.28 -30.31
C GLN A 28 -18.89 24.98 -30.64
N SER A 29 -18.54 24.35 -31.77
CA SER A 29 -19.07 23.01 -32.08
C SER A 29 -18.69 22.00 -31.03
N ASP A 30 -19.58 21.06 -30.76
CA ASP A 30 -19.38 20.02 -29.76
C ASP A 30 -18.18 19.16 -30.12
N LEU A 31 -17.33 18.89 -29.10
CA LEU A 31 -16.24 17.94 -29.18
C LEU A 31 -16.70 16.58 -28.64
N GLU A 32 -16.31 15.53 -29.31
CA GLU A 32 -16.45 14.15 -28.84
C GLU A 32 -15.06 13.55 -28.55
N TYR A 33 -14.94 12.88 -27.40
CA TYR A 33 -13.71 12.27 -26.93
C TYR A 33 -13.77 10.75 -27.01
N SER A 34 -12.69 10.12 -27.44
CA SER A 34 -12.59 8.65 -27.51
C SER A 34 -11.16 8.16 -27.33
N ILE A 35 -11.03 6.92 -26.89
CA ILE A 35 -9.73 6.24 -26.81
C ILE A 35 -9.42 5.60 -28.15
N GLN A 36 -8.31 5.98 -28.79
CA GLN A 36 -7.89 5.47 -30.08
C GLN A 36 -6.90 4.33 -29.99
N SER A 37 -6.04 4.33 -28.99
CA SER A 37 -5.06 3.25 -28.75
C SER A 37 -4.67 3.18 -27.30
N GLY A 38 -4.08 2.07 -26.90
CA GLY A 38 -3.75 1.80 -25.51
C GLY A 38 -4.98 1.42 -24.68
N SER A 39 -4.87 1.48 -23.37
CA SER A 39 -5.96 1.19 -22.45
C SER A 39 -5.91 2.10 -21.24
N LEU A 40 -7.08 2.54 -20.80
CA LEU A 40 -7.24 3.22 -19.50
C LEU A 40 -6.94 2.23 -18.35
N PRO A 41 -6.58 2.73 -17.17
CA PRO A 41 -6.53 1.90 -15.98
C PRO A 41 -7.88 1.19 -15.76
N PRO A 42 -7.87 -0.07 -15.28
CA PRO A 42 -9.12 -0.77 -14.96
C PRO A 42 -9.99 0.02 -13.98
N GLY A 43 -11.29 0.10 -14.27
CA GLY A 43 -12.26 0.89 -13.49
C GLY A 43 -12.38 2.35 -13.89
N VAL A 44 -11.60 2.83 -14.87
CA VAL A 44 -11.67 4.20 -15.40
C VAL A 44 -12.33 4.20 -16.79
N SER A 45 -13.18 5.18 -17.03
CA SER A 45 -13.86 5.46 -18.30
C SER A 45 -13.62 6.91 -18.73
N ILE A 46 -13.86 7.20 -20.02
CA ILE A 46 -13.87 8.57 -20.55
C ILE A 46 -15.30 8.98 -20.86
N ASP A 47 -15.68 10.19 -20.45
CA ASP A 47 -16.94 10.79 -20.89
C ASP A 47 -16.76 11.36 -22.31
N ILE A 48 -17.61 10.92 -23.22
CA ILE A 48 -17.51 11.25 -24.63
C ILE A 48 -17.71 12.76 -24.91
N ASN A 49 -18.49 13.45 -24.10
CA ASN A 49 -18.86 14.85 -24.36
C ASN A 49 -17.93 15.82 -23.61
N SER A 50 -17.50 15.47 -22.41
CA SER A 50 -16.70 16.37 -21.57
C SER A 50 -15.19 16.11 -21.64
N GLY A 51 -14.76 14.91 -22.10
CA GLY A 51 -13.36 14.47 -22.05
C GLY A 51 -12.88 14.15 -20.64
N GLU A 52 -13.79 13.99 -19.69
CA GLU A 52 -13.45 13.64 -18.30
C GLU A 52 -13.15 12.15 -18.17
N LEU A 53 -11.99 11.84 -17.62
CA LEU A 53 -11.64 10.49 -17.16
C LEU A 53 -12.19 10.34 -15.75
N TYR A 54 -13.06 9.37 -15.54
CA TYR A 54 -13.73 9.17 -14.27
C TYR A 54 -13.88 7.68 -13.92
N GLY A 55 -14.05 7.39 -12.66
CA GLY A 55 -14.29 6.05 -12.14
C GLY A 55 -13.55 5.77 -10.85
N GLN A 56 -13.49 4.52 -10.49
CA GLN A 56 -12.71 4.04 -9.37
C GLN A 56 -11.60 3.13 -9.88
N LEU A 57 -10.36 3.51 -9.61
CA LEU A 57 -9.19 2.72 -9.97
C LEU A 57 -9.31 1.34 -9.33
N ALA A 58 -9.30 0.30 -10.15
CA ALA A 58 -9.36 -1.06 -9.66
C ALA A 58 -8.11 -1.40 -8.83
N ARG A 59 -8.30 -2.32 -7.91
CA ARG A 59 -7.22 -2.82 -7.08
C ARG A 59 -6.14 -3.50 -7.92
N GLN A 60 -4.88 -3.20 -7.64
CA GLN A 60 -3.74 -3.86 -8.27
C GLN A 60 -2.70 -4.27 -7.22
N SER A 61 -2.10 -5.44 -7.44
CA SER A 61 -1.04 -5.98 -6.58
C SER A 61 0.37 -5.51 -6.96
N ALA A 62 0.56 -5.00 -8.18
CA ALA A 62 1.85 -4.49 -8.63
C ALA A 62 2.20 -3.19 -7.91
N VAL A 63 3.51 -2.96 -7.65
CA VAL A 63 4.01 -1.73 -7.02
C VAL A 63 3.56 -0.51 -7.80
N GLU A 64 3.79 -0.53 -9.11
CA GLU A 64 3.48 0.59 -10.01
C GLU A 64 3.17 0.05 -11.40
N ILE A 65 2.12 0.60 -12.05
CA ILE A 65 1.83 0.37 -13.46
C ILE A 65 1.66 1.73 -14.14
N THR A 66 2.36 1.93 -15.27
CA THR A 66 2.15 3.08 -16.13
C THR A 66 1.20 2.70 -17.27
N TYR A 67 0.07 3.35 -17.32
CA TYR A 67 -0.90 3.22 -18.41
C TYR A 67 -0.61 4.29 -19.46
N THR A 68 -0.54 3.86 -20.72
CA THR A 68 -0.33 4.75 -21.88
C THR A 68 -1.48 4.57 -22.84
N PHE A 69 -2.13 5.66 -23.20
CA PHE A 69 -3.29 5.66 -24.09
C PHE A 69 -3.36 6.93 -24.91
N THR A 70 -4.01 6.85 -26.06
CA THR A 70 -4.21 8.00 -26.95
C THR A 70 -5.66 8.41 -26.94
N VAL A 71 -5.93 9.66 -26.62
CA VAL A 71 -7.26 10.27 -26.67
C VAL A 71 -7.37 11.04 -27.97
N ARG A 72 -8.47 10.83 -28.68
CA ARG A 72 -8.91 11.65 -29.80
C ARG A 72 -9.99 12.63 -29.33
N ALA A 73 -9.82 13.89 -29.63
CA ALA A 73 -10.89 14.88 -29.63
C ALA A 73 -11.32 15.11 -31.06
N ASN A 74 -12.57 14.81 -31.36
CA ASN A 74 -13.17 14.94 -32.69
C ASN A 74 -14.24 16.04 -32.66
N ARG A 75 -14.20 16.93 -33.63
CA ARG A 75 -15.24 17.93 -33.80
C ARG A 75 -16.40 17.34 -34.61
N VAL A 76 -17.60 17.39 -34.05
CA VAL A 76 -18.80 16.94 -34.70
C VAL A 76 -19.31 18.05 -35.60
N VAL A 77 -19.13 17.93 -36.94
CA VAL A 77 -19.64 18.88 -37.93
C VAL A 77 -20.66 18.21 -38.83
N ALA A 78 -21.78 18.90 -39.07
CA ALA A 78 -22.90 18.39 -39.86
C ALA A 78 -22.57 18.12 -41.35
N THR A 79 -21.42 18.56 -41.84
CA THR A 79 -21.02 18.51 -43.26
C THR A 79 -20.14 17.33 -43.63
N GLY A 80 -19.86 16.39 -42.69
CA GLY A 80 -19.06 15.18 -42.95
C GLY A 80 -17.54 15.40 -43.01
N LEU A 81 -17.06 16.60 -42.72
CA LEU A 81 -15.64 16.87 -42.54
C LEU A 81 -15.24 16.54 -41.10
N ASN A 82 -14.51 15.44 -40.88
CA ASN A 82 -13.99 15.11 -39.56
C ASN A 82 -12.71 15.91 -39.32
N VAL A 83 -12.75 16.79 -38.31
CA VAL A 83 -11.58 17.48 -37.77
C VAL A 83 -11.31 16.93 -36.41
N PHE A 84 -10.14 16.31 -36.23
CA PHE A 84 -9.76 15.71 -34.96
C PHE A 84 -8.30 15.99 -34.61
N THR A 85 -7.98 15.84 -33.36
CA THR A 85 -6.61 15.80 -32.84
C THR A 85 -6.42 14.61 -31.92
N ASP A 86 -5.27 14.00 -32.01
CA ASP A 86 -4.89 12.87 -31.16
C ASP A 86 -3.74 13.29 -30.25
N GLN A 87 -3.83 12.93 -28.98
CA GLN A 87 -2.73 13.12 -28.03
C GLN A 87 -2.57 11.88 -27.17
N GLN A 88 -1.32 11.43 -27.03
CA GLN A 88 -0.95 10.37 -26.12
C GLN A 88 -0.80 10.91 -24.71
N PHE A 89 -1.33 10.17 -23.74
CA PHE A 89 -1.26 10.44 -22.32
C PHE A 89 -0.65 9.27 -21.59
N THR A 90 -0.02 9.58 -20.46
CA THR A 90 0.45 8.60 -19.47
C THR A 90 -0.20 8.87 -18.13
N MET A 91 -0.54 7.80 -17.44
CA MET A 91 -1.06 7.82 -16.07
C MET A 91 -0.40 6.70 -15.28
N LYS A 92 0.15 7.04 -14.13
CA LYS A 92 0.80 6.10 -13.25
C LYS A 92 -0.14 5.70 -12.12
N VAL A 93 -0.30 4.39 -11.87
CA VAL A 93 -1.11 3.88 -10.77
C VAL A 93 -0.20 3.09 -9.82
N ILE A 94 -0.18 3.53 -8.56
CA ILE A 94 0.53 2.87 -7.48
C ILE A 94 -0.38 1.82 -6.86
N GLY A 95 0.14 0.61 -6.70
CA GLY A 95 -0.57 -0.54 -6.16
C GLY A 95 -0.29 -0.81 -4.68
N GLU A 96 -0.67 -1.99 -4.24
CA GLU A 96 -0.62 -2.41 -2.84
C GLU A 96 0.79 -2.57 -2.28
N LEU A 97 1.74 -3.00 -3.11
CA LEU A 97 3.13 -3.23 -2.69
C LEU A 97 3.91 -1.94 -2.40
N ASP A 98 3.33 -0.79 -2.68
CA ASP A 98 3.95 0.53 -2.47
C ASP A 98 3.53 1.17 -1.14
N ILE A 99 2.86 0.40 -0.27
CA ILE A 99 2.45 0.88 1.05
C ILE A 99 3.58 0.64 2.03
N GLY A 100 4.14 1.73 2.56
CA GLY A 100 5.14 1.67 3.62
C GLY A 100 4.55 1.10 4.91
N ILE A 101 5.26 0.12 5.50
CA ILE A 101 5.00 -0.37 6.86
C ILE A 101 6.28 -0.21 7.65
N GLU A 102 6.21 0.45 8.80
CA GLU A 102 7.37 0.71 9.65
C GLU A 102 7.10 0.28 11.09
N PHE A 103 8.08 -0.42 11.69
CA PHE A 103 8.03 -0.74 13.12
C PHE A 103 8.31 0.50 13.97
N THR A 104 7.41 0.81 14.89
CA THR A 104 7.58 1.88 15.90
C THR A 104 8.28 1.39 17.16
N THR A 105 8.22 0.08 17.44
CA THR A 105 8.90 -0.52 18.58
C THR A 105 10.43 -0.49 18.41
N PRO A 106 11.20 -0.09 19.45
CA PRO A 106 12.66 -0.17 19.47
C PRO A 106 13.17 -1.61 19.32
N THR A 107 14.42 -1.77 18.85
CA THR A 107 15.06 -3.09 18.65
C THR A 107 15.09 -3.91 19.93
N THR A 108 15.35 -3.29 21.09
CA THR A 108 15.23 -3.95 22.41
C THR A 108 13.81 -3.71 22.93
N ILE A 109 13.00 -4.78 22.99
CA ILE A 109 11.58 -4.69 23.34
C ILE A 109 11.41 -4.46 24.85
N GLY A 110 12.22 -5.16 25.65
CA GLY A 110 12.16 -5.08 27.11
C GLY A 110 12.68 -6.35 27.79
N THR A 111 12.30 -6.50 29.07
CA THR A 111 12.68 -7.64 29.89
C THR A 111 11.42 -8.35 30.39
N LEU A 112 11.38 -9.67 30.23
CA LEU A 112 10.39 -10.54 30.84
C LEU A 112 10.99 -11.11 32.15
N THR A 113 10.16 -11.12 33.18
CA THR A 113 10.50 -11.78 34.44
C THR A 113 9.81 -13.14 34.50
N ALA A 114 10.52 -14.19 34.92
CA ALA A 114 9.93 -15.51 35.05
C ALA A 114 8.73 -15.53 36.01
N ASP A 115 7.78 -16.42 35.79
CA ASP A 115 6.48 -16.55 36.49
C ASP A 115 5.55 -15.36 36.38
N ILE A 116 5.89 -14.27 35.65
CA ILE A 116 5.05 -13.12 35.43
C ILE A 116 4.53 -13.15 33.98
N PRO A 117 3.20 -13.00 33.77
CA PRO A 117 2.64 -12.89 32.42
C PRO A 117 3.24 -11.71 31.64
N SER A 118 3.57 -11.93 30.39
CA SER A 118 4.09 -10.89 29.50
C SER A 118 3.04 -9.80 29.24
N LEU A 119 3.48 -8.55 29.30
CA LEU A 119 2.73 -7.35 28.86
C LEU A 119 3.44 -6.63 27.72
N LEU A 120 4.45 -7.26 27.11
CA LEU A 120 5.22 -6.64 26.03
C LEU A 120 4.53 -6.83 24.69
N SER A 121 4.73 -5.86 23.80
CA SER A 121 4.22 -5.89 22.42
C SER A 121 5.24 -5.36 21.43
N VAL A 122 5.07 -5.72 20.17
CA VAL A 122 5.68 -5.04 19.03
C VAL A 122 4.58 -4.32 18.25
N GLU A 123 4.89 -3.11 17.79
CA GLU A 123 3.98 -2.26 17.07
C GLU A 123 4.60 -1.76 15.78
N ALA A 124 3.77 -1.62 14.76
CA ALA A 124 4.12 -1.05 13.47
C ALA A 124 2.97 -0.15 12.98
N VAL A 125 3.29 0.79 12.12
CA VAL A 125 2.32 1.65 11.44
C VAL A 125 2.42 1.44 9.94
N ALA A 126 1.28 1.48 9.26
CA ALA A 126 1.23 1.55 7.80
C ALA A 126 0.90 2.98 7.38
N GLU A 127 1.42 3.42 6.23
CA GLU A 127 1.06 4.72 5.65
C GLU A 127 -0.44 4.84 5.40
N ASP A 128 -1.09 3.74 5.00
CA ASP A 128 -2.55 3.65 4.93
C ASP A 128 -3.09 3.13 6.27
N THR A 129 -3.70 4.01 7.06
CA THR A 129 -4.24 3.70 8.39
C THR A 129 -5.44 2.73 8.38
N ASN A 130 -6.01 2.41 7.21
CA ASN A 130 -7.07 1.42 7.08
C ASN A 130 -6.54 -0.01 6.97
N ARG A 131 -5.21 -0.19 6.96
CA ARG A 131 -4.60 -1.51 6.91
C ARG A 131 -4.63 -2.21 8.26
N VAL A 132 -5.06 -3.45 8.24
CA VAL A 132 -4.98 -4.34 9.39
C VAL A 132 -3.65 -5.08 9.34
N LEU A 133 -2.80 -4.84 10.31
CA LEU A 133 -1.47 -5.43 10.39
C LEU A 133 -1.49 -6.76 11.15
N THR A 134 -0.71 -7.70 10.67
CA THR A 134 -0.56 -9.05 11.25
C THR A 134 0.91 -9.36 11.46
N TYR A 135 1.26 -9.82 12.64
CA TYR A 135 2.63 -10.07 13.08
C TYR A 135 2.95 -11.57 13.16
N SER A 136 4.17 -11.94 12.81
CA SER A 136 4.68 -13.30 12.92
C SER A 136 6.19 -13.31 13.18
N VAL A 137 6.68 -14.33 13.94
CA VAL A 137 8.11 -14.59 14.06
C VAL A 137 8.55 -15.40 12.85
N THR A 138 9.51 -14.88 12.08
CA THR A 138 9.98 -15.50 10.84
C THR A 138 11.40 -16.07 10.93
N SER A 139 12.17 -15.68 11.95
CA SER A 139 13.51 -16.20 12.21
C SER A 139 13.85 -16.09 13.69
N GLY A 140 14.78 -16.89 14.14
CA GLY A 140 15.14 -16.99 15.56
C GLY A 140 14.11 -17.74 16.39
N SER A 141 14.16 -17.61 17.71
CA SER A 141 13.22 -18.26 18.63
C SER A 141 12.90 -17.36 19.82
N LEU A 142 11.64 -17.40 20.22
CA LEU A 142 11.18 -16.79 21.48
C LEU A 142 11.60 -17.68 22.67
N PRO A 143 11.64 -17.10 23.89
CA PRO A 143 11.78 -17.89 25.10
C PRO A 143 10.69 -18.95 25.21
N THR A 144 11.02 -20.13 25.78
CA THR A 144 10.01 -21.16 26.03
C THR A 144 8.88 -20.61 26.90
N GLY A 145 7.64 -20.92 26.53
CA GLY A 145 6.45 -20.42 27.22
C GLY A 145 5.91 -19.08 26.68
N ILE A 146 6.65 -18.40 25.79
CA ILE A 146 6.21 -17.14 25.15
C ILE A 146 5.86 -17.37 23.67
N THR A 147 4.75 -16.79 23.25
CA THR A 147 4.30 -16.79 21.85
C THR A 147 3.96 -15.36 21.40
N LEU A 148 4.12 -15.07 20.11
CA LEU A 148 3.68 -13.79 19.51
C LEU A 148 2.28 -13.97 18.91
N SER A 149 1.33 -13.16 19.36
CA SER A 149 -0.01 -13.11 18.76
C SER A 149 0.03 -12.39 17.41
N LYS A 150 -1.02 -12.61 16.60
CA LYS A 150 -1.20 -11.88 15.31
C LYS A 150 -1.34 -10.36 15.48
N GLN A 151 -1.69 -9.89 16.68
CA GLN A 151 -1.82 -8.47 17.04
C GLN A 151 -0.53 -7.86 17.58
N GLY A 152 0.59 -8.60 17.61
CA GLY A 152 1.88 -8.09 18.07
C GLY A 152 2.11 -8.23 19.58
N ASN A 153 1.22 -8.88 20.33
CA ASN A 153 1.42 -9.08 21.78
C ASN A 153 2.20 -10.35 22.06
N PHE A 154 3.18 -10.28 22.94
CA PHE A 154 3.86 -11.44 23.51
C PHE A 154 3.00 -12.01 24.64
N ILE A 155 2.59 -13.26 24.51
CA ILE A 155 1.64 -13.92 25.40
C ILE A 155 2.31 -15.13 26.04
N GLY A 156 2.06 -15.32 27.33
CA GLY A 156 2.54 -16.46 28.10
C GLY A 156 3.36 -16.08 29.30
N THR A 157 3.93 -17.08 29.94
CA THR A 157 4.84 -16.98 31.11
C THR A 157 6.07 -17.82 30.85
N ILE A 158 7.19 -17.43 31.44
CA ILE A 158 8.41 -18.14 31.38
C ILE A 158 8.51 -19.01 32.64
N ASP A 159 8.79 -20.31 32.47
CA ASP A 159 9.13 -21.20 33.60
C ASP A 159 10.60 -21.03 33.94
N PRO A 160 10.93 -20.64 35.19
CA PRO A 160 12.31 -20.46 35.61
C PRO A 160 13.15 -21.75 35.54
N SER A 161 12.52 -22.93 35.58
CA SER A 161 13.21 -24.22 35.48
C SER A 161 13.82 -24.50 34.11
N ASP A 162 13.38 -23.77 33.05
CA ASP A 162 13.92 -23.89 31.69
C ASP A 162 15.27 -23.15 31.52
N PHE A 163 15.75 -22.46 32.54
CA PHE A 163 16.91 -21.59 32.45
C PHE A 163 17.94 -21.94 33.55
N THR A 164 19.20 -21.95 33.15
CA THR A 164 20.36 -22.15 34.06
C THR A 164 21.04 -20.84 34.47
N ASP A 165 20.77 -19.77 33.74
CA ASP A 165 21.39 -18.45 33.90
C ASP A 165 20.37 -17.43 34.42
N SER A 166 20.83 -16.45 35.19
CA SER A 166 19.97 -15.40 35.78
C SER A 166 19.41 -14.40 34.79
N THR A 167 20.08 -14.22 33.65
CA THR A 167 19.62 -13.27 32.58
C THR A 167 20.05 -13.84 31.24
N ARG A 168 19.13 -13.82 30.27
CA ARG A 168 19.40 -14.29 28.93
C ARG A 168 18.69 -13.38 27.89
N ALA A 169 19.41 -13.08 26.80
CA ALA A 169 18.85 -12.35 25.64
C ALA A 169 18.42 -13.33 24.54
N PHE A 170 17.25 -13.09 23.97
CA PHE A 170 16.72 -13.81 22.83
C PHE A 170 16.61 -12.85 21.65
N THR A 171 17.18 -13.24 20.51
CA THR A 171 17.15 -12.47 19.28
C THR A 171 16.29 -13.22 18.25
N PHE A 172 15.34 -12.51 17.65
CA PHE A 172 14.42 -13.07 16.67
C PHE A 172 13.96 -11.98 15.71
N THR A 173 13.49 -12.40 14.54
CA THR A 173 12.93 -11.48 13.53
C THR A 173 11.42 -11.56 13.54
N VAL A 174 10.77 -10.41 13.64
CA VAL A 174 9.32 -10.29 13.44
C VAL A 174 9.08 -9.70 12.05
N THR A 175 8.18 -10.33 11.32
CA THR A 175 7.62 -9.81 10.08
C THR A 175 6.20 -9.34 10.35
N VAL A 176 5.90 -8.11 9.92
CA VAL A 176 4.55 -7.55 9.90
C VAL A 176 4.10 -7.44 8.45
N SER A 177 2.86 -7.86 8.17
CA SER A 177 2.23 -7.76 6.86
C SER A 177 0.82 -7.20 6.99
N ASP A 178 0.33 -6.60 5.91
CA ASP A 178 -1.07 -6.17 5.82
C ASP A 178 -2.01 -7.38 5.60
N GLN A 179 -3.34 -7.14 5.74
CA GLN A 179 -4.36 -8.18 5.57
C GLN A 179 -4.39 -8.82 4.17
N TYR A 180 -3.76 -8.20 3.19
CA TYR A 180 -3.70 -8.68 1.81
C TYR A 180 -2.39 -9.39 1.50
N GLN A 181 -1.42 -9.35 2.40
CA GLN A 181 -0.06 -9.87 2.23
C GLN A 181 0.69 -9.22 1.04
N SER A 182 0.30 -8.02 0.68
CA SER A 182 0.86 -7.26 -0.44
C SER A 182 2.04 -6.40 -0.02
N ALA A 183 2.08 -5.98 1.24
CA ALA A 183 3.18 -5.26 1.84
C ALA A 183 3.64 -5.99 3.11
N ALA A 184 4.94 -6.10 3.29
CA ALA A 184 5.53 -6.70 4.49
C ALA A 184 6.88 -6.05 4.80
N THR A 185 7.16 -5.89 6.09
CA THR A 185 8.46 -5.46 6.56
C THR A 185 8.93 -6.35 7.71
N SER A 186 10.23 -6.52 7.83
CA SER A 186 10.84 -7.37 8.87
C SER A 186 11.87 -6.59 9.65
N LYS A 187 11.92 -6.85 10.97
CA LYS A 187 12.91 -6.25 11.86
C LYS A 187 13.37 -7.26 12.90
N GLU A 188 14.67 -7.24 13.18
CA GLU A 188 15.24 -8.03 14.25
C GLU A 188 15.02 -7.34 15.59
N PHE A 189 14.62 -8.12 16.59
CA PHE A 189 14.36 -7.67 17.95
C PHE A 189 15.13 -8.51 18.96
N THR A 190 15.40 -7.87 20.09
CA THR A 190 15.99 -8.51 21.28
C THR A 190 15.02 -8.41 22.45
N LEU A 191 14.78 -9.54 23.09
CA LEU A 191 14.00 -9.68 24.30
C LEU A 191 14.89 -10.24 25.40
N ASN A 192 14.96 -9.58 26.54
CA ASN A 192 15.69 -10.08 27.71
C ASN A 192 14.77 -10.88 28.62
N VAL A 193 15.32 -11.92 29.24
CA VAL A 193 14.66 -12.69 30.28
C VAL A 193 15.48 -12.56 31.57
N ASP A 194 14.80 -12.17 32.63
CA ASP A 194 15.39 -12.10 33.98
C ASP A 194 14.74 -13.17 34.86
N ILE A 195 15.57 -13.99 35.47
CA ILE A 195 15.15 -15.06 36.36
C ILE A 195 15.61 -14.68 37.77
N PRO A 196 14.66 -14.24 38.63
CA PRO A 196 15.01 -13.91 39.99
C PRO A 196 15.58 -15.17 40.72
N TYR A 197 16.72 -15.03 41.34
CA TYR A 197 17.26 -16.10 42.20
C TYR A 197 16.26 -16.44 43.30
N THR A 198 15.68 -17.62 43.25
CA THR A 198 15.09 -18.24 44.45
C THR A 198 16.23 -18.73 45.34
N GLN A 199 16.44 -18.04 46.43
CA GLN A 199 17.32 -18.55 47.49
C GLN A 199 16.71 -19.78 48.16
#